data_a853ab77b51496ce84b1d6bdd1303f2f
#
_entry.id   a853ab77b51496ce84b1d6bdd1303f2f
#
_cell.length_a   1.000
_cell.length_b   1.000
_cell.length_c   1.000
_cell.angle_alpha   90.00
_cell.angle_beta   90.00
_cell.angle_gamma   90.00
#
_symmetry.space_group_name_H-M   'P 1'
#
loop_
_entity.id
_entity.type
_entity.pdbx_description
1 polymer ?
#
loop_
_entity_poly.entity_id
_entity_poly.type
_entity_poly.pdbx_seq_one_letter_code
_entity_poly.pdbx_strand_id
1 'polypeptide(L)'
;KYAICIAFDADSRDFEICESEDKGWRKLYSMNRLVASEAAEEMDFYLTHSPHCSSSLAPDQKALEPWAFSPLFEVDKVVKLPAVDLHSVLEKIGITYIDWYKTDSQGTDLRIFDALPKSIIRKIISADFEPGIINAYMGEDKLHQLMAYMDKQPFWVSSMEVKGSQRIDQDDLQNLNYLNRRFISSFLKTAPGWCEISYINELSDKEMSCREYLLGWVFATMKGEHGFAIQAAKDGAIKFEEPLFNELHNISHNSLSSASGVFKVAVKASKKVLRILS
;
A
#
# COMPACT_ATOMS: atom_id res chain seq x y z
N LYS A 1 -5.88 18.90 0.95
CA LYS A 1 -5.29 20.26 0.79
C LYS A 1 -3.84 20.36 1.24
N TYR A 2 -3.29 19.40 2.00
CA TYR A 2 -1.95 19.46 2.60
C TYR A 2 -0.99 18.45 2.00
N ALA A 3 -1.46 17.39 1.36
CA ALA A 3 -0.65 16.33 0.81
C ALA A 3 -0.38 16.52 -0.68
N ILE A 4 0.82 16.16 -1.12
CA ILE A 4 1.15 15.92 -2.52
C ILE A 4 0.93 14.43 -2.76
N CYS A 5 0.15 14.09 -3.77
CA CYS A 5 -0.08 12.71 -4.20
C CYS A 5 0.66 12.47 -5.52
N ILE A 6 1.34 11.33 -5.61
CA ILE A 6 1.95 10.83 -6.84
C ILE A 6 1.31 9.48 -7.10
N ALA A 7 0.58 9.37 -8.21
CA ALA A 7 -0.16 8.18 -8.59
C ALA A 7 0.35 7.65 -9.93
N PHE A 8 0.52 6.35 -10.02
CA PHE A 8 0.92 5.66 -11.24
C PHE A 8 -0.11 4.58 -11.58
N ASP A 9 -0.43 4.46 -12.85
CA ASP A 9 -1.18 3.35 -13.38
C ASP A 9 -0.71 3.09 -14.82
N ALA A 10 -0.39 1.84 -15.12
CA ALA A 10 0.04 1.43 -16.45
C ALA A 10 -1.14 0.96 -17.32
N ASP A 11 -2.23 0.49 -16.69
CA ASP A 11 -3.44 0.04 -17.39
C ASP A 11 -4.43 1.19 -17.57
N SER A 12 -4.51 1.69 -18.79
CA SER A 12 -5.41 2.82 -19.12
C SER A 12 -6.88 2.42 -19.24
N ARG A 13 -7.24 1.14 -19.16
CA ARG A 13 -8.62 0.67 -19.36
C ARG A 13 -9.54 1.08 -18.21
N ASP A 14 -9.03 1.11 -16.97
CA ASP A 14 -9.79 1.45 -15.76
C ASP A 14 -9.44 2.83 -15.19
N PHE A 15 -8.43 3.49 -15.74
CA PHE A 15 -7.93 4.74 -15.20
C PHE A 15 -8.46 5.94 -15.99
N GLU A 16 -9.59 6.47 -15.58
CA GLU A 16 -9.99 7.81 -15.97
C GLU A 16 -9.15 8.83 -15.20
N ILE A 17 -7.99 9.20 -15.77
CA ILE A 17 -7.23 10.36 -15.29
C ILE A 17 -8.04 11.60 -15.62
N CYS A 18 -8.97 11.94 -14.76
CA CYS A 18 -9.49 13.28 -14.73
C CYS A 18 -8.41 14.14 -14.07
N GLU A 19 -7.79 15.05 -14.84
CA GLU A 19 -7.23 16.28 -14.30
C GLU A 19 -8.39 17.07 -13.70
N SER A 20 -9.01 16.53 -12.66
CA SER A 20 -9.91 17.30 -11.84
C SER A 20 -9.01 18.18 -10.97
N GLU A 21 -9.35 19.46 -10.87
CA GLU A 21 -8.98 20.28 -9.72
C GLU A 21 -9.56 19.61 -8.47
N ASP A 22 -9.07 18.40 -8.14
CA ASP A 22 -9.59 17.64 -7.04
C ASP A 22 -9.18 18.35 -5.76
N LYS A 23 -10.20 18.83 -5.10
CA LYS A 23 -10.14 19.63 -3.88
C LYS A 23 -9.54 18.87 -2.68
N GLY A 24 -9.11 17.63 -2.86
CA GLY A 24 -8.52 16.76 -1.84
C GLY A 24 -7.03 17.00 -1.59
N TRP A 25 -6.24 17.20 -2.63
CA TRP A 25 -4.79 17.29 -2.60
C TRP A 25 -4.28 18.72 -2.70
N ARG A 26 -3.08 19.00 -2.17
CA ARG A 26 -2.36 20.23 -2.48
C ARG A 26 -1.85 20.19 -3.93
N LYS A 27 -1.39 19.01 -4.37
CA LYS A 27 -0.98 18.73 -5.74
C LYS A 27 -1.13 17.25 -6.03
N LEU A 28 -1.61 16.91 -7.21
CA LEU A 28 -1.68 15.56 -7.74
C LEU A 28 -0.77 15.46 -8.96
N TYR A 29 0.17 14.52 -8.93
CA TYR A 29 0.91 14.07 -10.10
C TYR A 29 0.35 12.70 -10.48
N SER A 30 -0.37 12.63 -11.59
CA SER A 30 -0.89 11.38 -12.14
C SER A 30 -0.10 11.02 -13.38
N MET A 31 0.44 9.81 -13.42
CA MET A 31 1.32 9.33 -14.48
C MET A 31 0.83 8.00 -15.01
N ASN A 32 0.43 7.97 -16.30
CA ASN A 32 0.19 6.71 -17.00
C ASN A 32 1.53 6.11 -17.39
N ARG A 33 2.17 5.42 -16.45
CA ARG A 33 3.50 4.82 -16.57
C ARG A 33 3.58 3.56 -15.72
N LEU A 34 4.32 2.60 -16.23
CA LEU A 34 4.74 1.45 -15.43
C LEU A 34 5.83 1.89 -14.45
N VAL A 35 5.68 1.49 -13.17
CA VAL A 35 6.74 1.65 -12.18
C VAL A 35 7.48 0.35 -12.02
N ALA A 36 8.80 0.40 -12.08
CA ALA A 36 9.67 -0.75 -11.91
C ALA A 36 10.85 -0.42 -10.98
N SER A 37 11.65 -1.42 -10.63
CA SER A 37 12.90 -1.22 -9.87
C SER A 37 13.96 -0.43 -10.64
N GLU A 38 13.92 -0.48 -11.96
CA GLU A 38 14.82 0.24 -12.87
C GLU A 38 14.01 0.80 -14.05
N ALA A 39 14.40 1.99 -14.53
CA ALA A 39 13.78 2.60 -15.70
C ALA A 39 14.14 1.81 -16.97
N ALA A 40 13.19 1.68 -17.88
CA ALA A 40 13.38 1.03 -19.18
C ALA A 40 12.58 1.73 -20.27
N GLU A 41 13.11 1.78 -21.49
CA GLU A 41 12.38 2.34 -22.64
C GLU A 41 11.18 1.48 -23.02
N GLU A 42 11.32 0.16 -22.90
CA GLU A 42 10.27 -0.83 -23.15
C GLU A 42 10.33 -1.94 -22.12
N MET A 43 9.19 -2.25 -21.51
CA MET A 43 8.95 -3.40 -20.64
C MET A 43 7.64 -4.07 -21.02
N ASP A 44 7.61 -5.38 -21.05
CA ASP A 44 6.39 -6.12 -21.30
C ASP A 44 5.37 -5.86 -20.17
N PHE A 45 4.12 -5.63 -20.56
CA PHE A 45 3.00 -5.49 -19.64
C PHE A 45 1.86 -6.38 -20.13
N TYR A 46 1.46 -7.31 -19.29
CA TYR A 46 0.45 -8.33 -19.56
C TYR A 46 -0.91 -7.81 -19.15
N LEU A 47 -1.70 -7.35 -20.12
CA LEU A 47 -3.09 -6.99 -19.93
C LEU A 47 -3.91 -8.27 -19.80
N THR A 48 -4.43 -8.50 -18.62
CA THR A 48 -5.24 -9.69 -18.33
C THR A 48 -6.74 -9.39 -18.45
N HIS A 49 -7.56 -10.45 -18.44
CA HIS A 49 -9.01 -10.34 -18.52
C HIS A 49 -9.59 -9.42 -17.43
N SER A 50 -9.06 -9.52 -16.21
CA SER A 50 -9.33 -8.52 -15.18
C SER A 50 -8.21 -7.47 -15.16
N PRO A 51 -8.48 -6.17 -15.37
CA PRO A 51 -7.47 -5.13 -15.27
C PRO A 51 -6.68 -5.14 -13.96
N HIS A 52 -7.35 -5.53 -12.86
CA HIS A 52 -6.72 -5.65 -11.52
C HIS A 52 -5.68 -6.78 -11.40
N CYS A 53 -5.57 -7.66 -12.40
CA CYS A 53 -4.56 -8.72 -12.46
C CYS A 53 -3.47 -8.44 -13.50
N SER A 54 -3.51 -7.27 -14.15
CA SER A 54 -2.51 -6.88 -15.15
C SER A 54 -1.18 -6.55 -14.47
N SER A 55 -0.06 -7.04 -15.05
CA SER A 55 1.25 -6.96 -14.43
C SER A 55 2.37 -6.84 -15.46
N SER A 56 3.53 -6.36 -15.02
CA SER A 56 4.79 -6.51 -15.76
C SER A 56 5.35 -7.93 -15.74
N LEU A 57 4.80 -8.79 -14.90
CA LEU A 57 5.15 -10.21 -14.82
C LEU A 57 4.10 -11.05 -15.55
N ALA A 58 4.56 -12.08 -16.28
CA ALA A 58 3.65 -13.04 -16.89
C ALA A 58 2.89 -13.84 -15.81
N PRO A 59 1.55 -13.99 -15.92
CA PRO A 59 0.80 -14.88 -15.04
C PRO A 59 1.31 -16.33 -15.12
N ASP A 60 1.44 -17.00 -13.98
CA ASP A 60 1.77 -18.43 -13.92
C ASP A 60 0.50 -19.26 -14.09
N GLN A 61 0.09 -19.46 -15.34
CA GLN A 61 -1.14 -20.17 -15.70
C GLN A 61 -1.23 -21.57 -15.05
N LYS A 62 -0.08 -22.28 -14.96
CA LYS A 62 -0.04 -23.61 -14.37
C LYS A 62 -0.29 -23.58 -12.86
N ALA A 63 0.26 -22.60 -12.16
CA ALA A 63 0.05 -22.45 -10.72
C ALA A 63 -1.35 -21.91 -10.41
N LEU A 64 -1.96 -21.15 -11.32
CA LEU A 64 -3.30 -20.59 -11.20
C LEU A 64 -4.42 -21.60 -11.56
N GLU A 65 -4.17 -22.60 -12.40
CA GLU A 65 -5.16 -23.57 -12.87
C GLU A 65 -6.05 -24.15 -11.74
N PRO A 66 -5.53 -24.54 -10.57
CA PRO A 66 -6.34 -25.10 -9.49
C PRO A 66 -7.20 -24.08 -8.72
N TRP A 67 -7.36 -22.86 -9.20
CA TRP A 67 -8.01 -21.78 -8.45
C TRP A 67 -9.23 -21.21 -9.18
N ALA A 68 -10.34 -21.00 -8.47
CA ALA A 68 -11.59 -20.49 -9.03
C ALA A 68 -11.44 -19.13 -9.74
N PHE A 69 -10.45 -18.33 -9.38
CA PHE A 69 -10.21 -17.00 -9.95
C PHE A 69 -9.20 -17.00 -11.12
N SER A 70 -8.68 -18.19 -11.53
CA SER A 70 -7.72 -18.31 -12.63
C SER A 70 -8.13 -17.58 -13.92
N PRO A 71 -9.41 -17.53 -14.34
CA PRO A 71 -9.79 -16.83 -15.58
C PRO A 71 -9.51 -15.32 -15.55
N LEU A 72 -9.41 -14.72 -14.35
CA LEU A 72 -9.09 -13.29 -14.22
C LEU A 72 -7.67 -12.97 -14.71
N PHE A 73 -6.78 -13.96 -14.70
CA PHE A 73 -5.37 -13.86 -15.10
C PHE A 73 -5.11 -14.28 -16.55
N GLU A 74 -6.14 -14.64 -17.31
CA GLU A 74 -5.97 -14.91 -18.75
C GLU A 74 -5.47 -13.65 -19.46
N VAL A 75 -4.39 -13.80 -20.24
CA VAL A 75 -3.75 -12.67 -20.93
C VAL A 75 -4.50 -12.35 -22.21
N ASP A 76 -5.17 -11.21 -22.26
CA ASP A 76 -5.83 -10.69 -23.44
C ASP A 76 -4.80 -10.14 -24.45
N LYS A 77 -3.78 -9.45 -23.94
CA LYS A 77 -2.78 -8.79 -24.78
C LYS A 77 -1.49 -8.53 -24.00
N VAL A 78 -0.36 -8.65 -24.67
CA VAL A 78 0.93 -8.14 -24.18
C VAL A 78 1.24 -6.84 -24.91
N VAL A 79 1.53 -5.80 -24.16
CA VAL A 79 1.95 -4.49 -24.68
C VAL A 79 3.34 -4.14 -24.15
N LYS A 80 4.06 -3.28 -24.87
CA LYS A 80 5.31 -2.72 -24.37
C LYS A 80 5.09 -1.30 -23.89
N LEU A 81 5.47 -1.03 -22.65
CA LEU A 81 5.31 0.27 -22.03
C LEU A 81 6.65 0.77 -21.50
N PRO A 82 6.89 2.09 -21.53
CA PRO A 82 8.04 2.65 -20.84
C PRO A 82 7.86 2.51 -19.33
N ALA A 83 8.90 2.03 -18.66
CA ALA A 83 8.96 1.92 -17.21
C ALA A 83 9.82 3.04 -16.61
N VAL A 84 9.41 3.53 -15.44
CA VAL A 84 10.15 4.51 -14.65
C VAL A 84 10.48 3.91 -13.28
N ASP A 85 11.63 4.27 -12.74
CA ASP A 85 11.93 4.05 -11.34
C ASP A 85 11.43 5.22 -10.49
N LEU A 86 10.96 4.89 -9.29
CA LEU A 86 10.33 5.88 -8.42
C LEU A 86 11.31 6.95 -7.94
N HIS A 87 12.57 6.61 -7.72
CA HIS A 87 13.59 7.58 -7.27
C HIS A 87 13.82 8.69 -8.30
N SER A 88 14.02 8.33 -9.57
CA SER A 88 14.18 9.31 -10.66
C SER A 88 12.96 10.20 -10.83
N VAL A 89 11.76 9.67 -10.62
CA VAL A 89 10.53 10.48 -10.64
C VAL A 89 10.53 11.49 -9.49
N LEU A 90 10.87 11.07 -8.27
CA LEU A 90 10.94 11.96 -7.10
C LEU A 90 11.96 13.09 -7.33
N GLU A 91 13.16 12.77 -7.84
CA GLU A 91 14.18 13.76 -8.18
C GLU A 91 13.67 14.77 -9.20
N LYS A 92 13.04 14.31 -10.28
CA LYS A 92 12.50 15.15 -11.36
C LYS A 92 11.45 16.15 -10.87
N ILE A 93 10.64 15.78 -9.87
CA ILE A 93 9.61 16.66 -9.31
C ILE A 93 10.11 17.44 -8.08
N GLY A 94 11.38 17.25 -7.67
CA GLY A 94 12.01 17.96 -6.55
C GLY A 94 11.52 17.51 -5.18
N ILE A 95 11.10 16.24 -5.03
CA ILE A 95 10.65 15.63 -3.76
C ILE A 95 11.73 14.66 -3.28
N THR A 96 12.19 14.82 -2.04
CA THR A 96 13.30 14.05 -1.46
C THR A 96 12.86 13.07 -0.37
N TYR A 97 11.56 12.94 -0.11
CA TYR A 97 11.00 12.08 0.93
C TYR A 97 9.63 11.53 0.52
N ILE A 98 9.23 10.44 1.15
CA ILE A 98 7.90 9.85 1.06
C ILE A 98 7.38 9.69 2.48
N ASP A 99 6.17 10.21 2.76
CA ASP A 99 5.53 10.04 4.06
C ASP A 99 4.69 8.76 4.12
N TRP A 100 3.97 8.47 3.04
CA TRP A 100 3.14 7.28 2.90
C TRP A 100 3.41 6.64 1.55
N TYR A 101 3.89 5.41 1.58
CA TYR A 101 4.10 4.56 0.41
C TYR A 101 2.96 3.54 0.32
N LYS A 102 2.35 3.39 -0.86
CA LYS A 102 1.41 2.32 -1.15
C LYS A 102 1.74 1.74 -2.51
N THR A 103 1.78 0.43 -2.61
CA THR A 103 1.96 -0.30 -3.85
C THR A 103 0.97 -1.44 -3.97
N ASP A 104 0.49 -1.65 -5.18
CA ASP A 104 -0.30 -2.77 -5.66
C ASP A 104 0.16 -3.00 -7.11
N SER A 105 1.38 -3.53 -7.24
CA SER A 105 2.08 -3.66 -8.53
C SER A 105 1.93 -5.05 -9.15
N GLN A 106 1.07 -5.86 -8.56
CA GLN A 106 0.78 -7.22 -9.01
C GLN A 106 2.05 -8.07 -9.14
N GLY A 107 2.76 -8.20 -8.00
CA GLY A 107 3.89 -9.11 -7.84
C GLY A 107 5.28 -8.48 -7.88
N THR A 108 5.43 -7.15 -7.94
CA THR A 108 6.73 -6.47 -7.94
C THR A 108 6.93 -5.49 -6.77
N ASP A 109 6.10 -5.58 -5.76
CA ASP A 109 6.01 -4.62 -4.65
C ASP A 109 7.32 -4.43 -3.88
N LEU A 110 7.98 -5.53 -3.52
CA LEU A 110 9.21 -5.48 -2.75
C LEU A 110 10.36 -4.90 -3.56
N ARG A 111 10.53 -5.33 -4.81
CA ARG A 111 11.65 -4.86 -5.64
C ARG A 111 11.56 -3.39 -5.97
N ILE A 112 10.36 -2.84 -6.14
CA ILE A 112 10.14 -1.40 -6.33
C ILE A 112 10.49 -0.64 -5.06
N PHE A 113 10.07 -1.15 -3.90
CA PHE A 113 10.38 -0.54 -2.61
C PHE A 113 11.87 -0.58 -2.27
N ASP A 114 12.53 -1.74 -2.49
CA ASP A 114 13.96 -1.93 -2.22
C ASP A 114 14.87 -1.10 -3.13
N ALA A 115 14.40 -0.74 -4.33
CA ALA A 115 15.10 0.15 -5.25
C ALA A 115 15.18 1.61 -4.76
N LEU A 116 14.35 2.01 -3.80
CA LEU A 116 14.45 3.34 -3.19
C LEU A 116 15.74 3.49 -2.37
N PRO A 117 16.35 4.68 -2.33
CA PRO A 117 17.45 4.97 -1.43
C PRO A 117 17.11 4.66 0.03
N LYS A 118 18.01 4.02 0.75
CA LYS A 118 17.81 3.66 2.16
C LYS A 118 17.52 4.86 3.06
N SER A 119 18.03 6.03 2.70
CA SER A 119 17.73 7.32 3.37
C SER A 119 16.27 7.72 3.23
N ILE A 120 15.61 7.39 2.12
CA ILE A 120 14.18 7.60 1.91
C ILE A 120 13.39 6.54 2.67
N ILE A 121 13.72 5.23 2.48
CA ILE A 121 13.01 4.12 3.12
C ILE A 121 12.90 4.32 4.64
N ARG A 122 14.01 4.67 5.30
CA ARG A 122 14.04 4.86 6.76
C ARG A 122 13.12 5.96 7.27
N LYS A 123 12.76 6.92 6.42
CA LYS A 123 11.91 8.07 6.76
C LYS A 123 10.45 7.92 6.33
N ILE A 124 10.12 6.86 5.59
CA ILE A 124 8.71 6.53 5.30
C ILE A 124 8.01 6.23 6.63
N ILE A 125 6.85 6.85 6.84
CA ILE A 125 6.10 6.68 8.10
C ILE A 125 5.11 5.53 8.01
N SER A 126 4.45 5.35 6.86
CA SER A 126 3.54 4.24 6.60
C SER A 126 3.84 3.62 5.24
N ALA A 127 3.85 2.28 5.19
CA ALA A 127 4.05 1.53 3.95
C ALA A 127 3.01 0.41 3.85
N ASP A 128 2.28 0.37 2.72
CA ASP A 128 1.22 -0.60 2.44
C ASP A 128 1.58 -1.39 1.18
N PHE A 129 1.42 -2.72 1.23
CA PHE A 129 1.80 -3.67 0.17
C PHE A 129 0.73 -4.73 -0.05
N GLU A 130 0.71 -5.33 -1.25
CA GLU A 130 -0.16 -6.46 -1.61
C GLU A 130 0.62 -7.68 -2.14
N PRO A 131 1.54 -8.28 -1.37
CA PRO A 131 2.35 -9.38 -1.83
C PRO A 131 1.55 -10.67 -2.02
N GLY A 132 1.92 -11.46 -3.05
CA GLY A 132 1.37 -12.78 -3.29
C GLY A 132 1.76 -13.81 -2.23
N ILE A 133 0.84 -14.75 -1.96
CA ILE A 133 1.09 -15.95 -1.15
C ILE A 133 1.26 -17.16 -2.06
N ILE A 134 0.36 -17.34 -3.03
CA ILE A 134 0.50 -18.35 -4.09
C ILE A 134 1.37 -17.82 -5.24
N ASN A 135 1.71 -18.68 -6.19
CA ASN A 135 2.39 -18.26 -7.42
C ASN A 135 1.36 -17.77 -8.44
N ALA A 136 1.02 -16.49 -8.40
CA ALA A 136 0.13 -15.90 -9.39
C ALA A 136 0.90 -15.41 -10.64
N TYR A 137 2.13 -14.95 -10.45
CA TYR A 137 2.99 -14.47 -11.52
C TYR A 137 4.37 -15.12 -11.48
N MET A 138 4.98 -15.24 -12.65
CA MET A 138 6.34 -15.79 -12.79
C MET A 138 7.36 -14.86 -12.13
N GLY A 139 8.03 -15.36 -11.09
CA GLY A 139 9.08 -14.60 -10.39
C GLY A 139 8.56 -13.41 -9.55
N GLU A 140 7.34 -13.47 -9.07
CA GLU A 140 6.77 -12.45 -8.20
C GLU A 140 7.43 -12.36 -6.82
N ASP A 141 7.37 -11.19 -6.21
CA ASP A 141 7.76 -10.96 -4.82
C ASP A 141 6.71 -11.55 -3.88
N LYS A 142 7.15 -12.37 -2.91
CA LYS A 142 6.25 -13.10 -2.01
C LYS A 142 6.13 -12.43 -0.65
N LEU A 143 4.99 -12.67 0.03
CA LEU A 143 4.75 -12.21 1.39
C LEU A 143 5.92 -12.53 2.33
N HIS A 144 6.45 -13.75 2.29
CA HIS A 144 7.57 -14.14 3.18
C HIS A 144 8.86 -13.38 2.87
N GLN A 145 9.12 -13.02 1.61
CA GLN A 145 10.29 -12.22 1.20
C GLN A 145 10.13 -10.78 1.68
N LEU A 146 8.93 -10.20 1.49
CA LEU A 146 8.61 -8.87 2.00
C LEU A 146 8.77 -8.79 3.52
N MET A 147 8.19 -9.74 4.26
CA MET A 147 8.31 -9.77 5.72
C MET A 147 9.76 -9.91 6.19
N ALA A 148 10.54 -10.81 5.57
CA ALA A 148 11.96 -10.98 5.89
C ALA A 148 12.82 -9.75 5.56
N TYR A 149 12.43 -8.97 4.58
CA TYR A 149 13.06 -7.69 4.27
C TYR A 149 12.67 -6.61 5.28
N MET A 150 11.37 -6.46 5.55
CA MET A 150 10.83 -5.43 6.46
C MET A 150 11.27 -5.64 7.92
N ASP A 151 11.51 -6.89 8.34
CA ASP A 151 12.07 -7.24 9.66
C ASP A 151 13.45 -6.61 9.93
N LYS A 152 14.17 -6.21 8.87
CA LYS A 152 15.47 -5.53 8.94
C LYS A 152 15.35 -4.00 8.85
N GLN A 153 14.14 -3.49 8.67
CA GLN A 153 13.85 -2.07 8.54
C GLN A 153 13.18 -1.57 9.84
N PRO A 154 13.15 -0.26 10.11
CA PRO A 154 12.54 0.28 11.33
C PRO A 154 11.00 0.31 11.24
N PHE A 155 10.37 -0.82 10.95
CA PHE A 155 8.93 -0.93 10.77
C PHE A 155 8.34 -2.08 11.57
N TRP A 156 7.10 -1.92 12.00
CA TRP A 156 6.30 -2.99 12.56
C TRP A 156 4.99 -3.15 11.78
N VAL A 157 4.43 -4.36 11.80
CA VAL A 157 3.17 -4.69 11.11
C VAL A 157 2.00 -4.12 11.89
N SER A 158 1.28 -3.15 11.34
CA SER A 158 0.10 -2.56 11.97
C SER A 158 -1.19 -3.29 11.60
N SER A 159 -1.27 -3.84 10.39
CA SER A 159 -2.40 -4.68 10.00
C SER A 159 -2.00 -5.69 8.94
N MET A 160 -2.71 -6.81 8.90
CA MET A 160 -2.56 -7.85 7.90
C MET A 160 -3.92 -8.47 7.61
N GLU A 161 -4.35 -8.40 6.35
CA GLU A 161 -5.57 -9.04 5.89
C GLU A 161 -5.27 -10.04 4.79
N VAL A 162 -5.53 -11.32 5.04
CA VAL A 162 -5.32 -12.38 4.06
C VAL A 162 -6.54 -12.48 3.15
N LYS A 163 -6.32 -12.34 1.87
CA LYS A 163 -7.30 -12.48 0.79
C LYS A 163 -7.06 -13.78 0.01
N GLY A 164 -8.00 -14.15 -0.83
CA GLY A 164 -7.80 -15.33 -1.66
C GLY A 164 -9.05 -15.80 -2.38
N SER A 165 -9.00 -17.04 -2.84
CA SER A 165 -10.06 -17.67 -3.61
C SER A 165 -10.27 -19.12 -3.19
N GLN A 166 -11.28 -19.78 -3.74
CA GLN A 166 -11.52 -21.20 -3.57
C GLN A 166 -10.53 -22.00 -4.42
N ARG A 167 -9.96 -23.06 -3.84
CA ARG A 167 -9.11 -23.99 -4.58
C ARG A 167 -9.98 -25.05 -5.25
N ILE A 168 -10.44 -24.74 -6.42
CA ILE A 168 -11.20 -25.58 -7.34
C ILE A 168 -10.89 -25.14 -8.77
N ASP A 169 -10.64 -26.07 -9.66
CA ASP A 169 -10.39 -25.75 -11.06
C ASP A 169 -11.69 -25.41 -11.83
N GLN A 170 -11.53 -24.88 -13.04
CA GLN A 170 -12.66 -24.42 -13.85
C GLN A 170 -13.57 -25.53 -14.33
N ASP A 171 -13.04 -26.72 -14.61
CA ASP A 171 -13.81 -27.86 -15.11
C ASP A 171 -14.75 -28.37 -14.01
N ASP A 172 -14.23 -28.57 -12.81
CA ASP A 172 -15.03 -28.94 -11.64
C ASP A 172 -16.03 -27.84 -11.28
N LEU A 173 -15.63 -26.57 -11.39
CA LEU A 173 -16.51 -25.43 -11.12
C LEU A 173 -17.68 -25.36 -12.10
N GLN A 174 -17.43 -25.63 -13.40
CA GLN A 174 -18.47 -25.65 -14.42
C GLN A 174 -19.44 -26.82 -14.27
N ASN A 175 -19.00 -27.94 -13.71
CA ASN A 175 -19.84 -29.10 -13.42
C ASN A 175 -20.82 -28.86 -12.25
N LEU A 176 -20.63 -27.80 -11.45
CA LEU A 176 -21.59 -27.42 -10.41
C LEU A 176 -22.85 -26.81 -11.05
N ASN A 177 -24.02 -27.07 -10.45
CA ASN A 177 -25.22 -26.38 -10.88
C ASN A 177 -25.12 -24.86 -10.62
N TYR A 178 -25.95 -24.06 -11.31
CA TYR A 178 -25.91 -22.60 -11.26
C TYR A 178 -25.99 -22.03 -9.82
N LEU A 179 -26.83 -22.59 -8.96
CA LEU A 179 -26.97 -22.12 -7.59
C LEU A 179 -25.71 -22.40 -6.77
N ASN A 180 -25.13 -23.59 -6.92
CA ASN A 180 -23.89 -23.95 -6.24
C ASN A 180 -22.72 -23.06 -6.68
N ARG A 181 -22.60 -22.77 -7.97
CA ARG A 181 -21.59 -21.82 -8.48
C ARG A 181 -21.76 -20.42 -7.89
N ARG A 182 -23.00 -19.92 -7.85
CA ARG A 182 -23.31 -18.59 -7.30
C ARG A 182 -22.96 -18.46 -5.81
N PHE A 183 -23.09 -19.55 -5.07
CA PHE A 183 -22.84 -19.58 -3.62
C PHE A 183 -21.60 -20.38 -3.23
N ILE A 184 -20.64 -20.56 -4.16
CA ILE A 184 -19.46 -21.39 -3.94
C ILE A 184 -18.66 -20.98 -2.68
N SER A 185 -18.57 -19.70 -2.39
CA SER A 185 -17.91 -19.17 -1.18
C SER A 185 -18.58 -19.59 0.12
N SER A 186 -19.87 -20.03 0.06
CA SER A 186 -20.60 -20.55 1.21
C SER A 186 -20.34 -22.03 1.45
N PHE A 187 -19.89 -22.76 0.43
CA PHE A 187 -19.64 -24.22 0.49
C PHE A 187 -18.16 -24.55 0.57
N LEU A 188 -17.30 -23.77 -0.08
CA LEU A 188 -15.86 -23.99 -0.08
C LEU A 188 -15.13 -22.91 0.69
N LYS A 189 -14.17 -23.34 1.49
CA LYS A 189 -13.29 -22.42 2.21
C LYS A 189 -12.47 -21.61 1.24
N THR A 190 -12.41 -20.31 1.46
CA THR A 190 -11.41 -19.44 0.82
C THR A 190 -10.01 -19.78 1.34
N ALA A 191 -9.11 -20.12 0.45
CA ALA A 191 -7.71 -20.35 0.75
C ALA A 191 -6.88 -19.08 0.49
N PRO A 192 -5.79 -18.82 1.24
CA PRO A 192 -4.94 -17.68 1.05
C PRO A 192 -4.35 -17.59 -0.37
N GLY A 193 -4.52 -16.44 -1.02
CA GLY A 193 -3.98 -16.14 -2.35
C GLY A 193 -2.95 -15.02 -2.30
N TRP A 194 -3.27 -13.93 -1.61
CA TRP A 194 -2.41 -12.77 -1.39
C TRP A 194 -2.71 -12.14 -0.03
N CYS A 195 -1.99 -11.09 0.32
CA CYS A 195 -2.14 -10.41 1.60
C CYS A 195 -2.09 -8.89 1.41
N GLU A 196 -3.04 -8.19 1.99
CA GLU A 196 -2.92 -6.74 2.20
C GLU A 196 -2.20 -6.53 3.54
N ILE A 197 -1.00 -5.95 3.53
CA ILE A 197 -0.19 -5.76 4.72
C ILE A 197 0.24 -4.30 4.87
N SER A 198 0.06 -3.76 6.07
CA SER A 198 0.41 -2.39 6.43
C SER A 198 1.51 -2.37 7.47
N TYR A 199 2.47 -1.49 7.27
CA TYR A 199 3.56 -1.22 8.20
C TYR A 199 3.52 0.22 8.68
N ILE A 200 3.93 0.45 9.92
CA ILE A 200 4.20 1.78 10.49
C ILE A 200 5.65 1.81 10.96
N ASN A 201 6.32 2.94 10.74
CA ASN A 201 7.69 3.17 11.20
C ASN A 201 7.71 3.31 12.72
N GLU A 202 8.68 2.65 13.37
CA GLU A 202 8.90 2.73 14.82
C GLU A 202 9.34 4.12 15.32
N LEU A 203 9.67 5.04 14.41
CA LEU A 203 10.21 6.37 14.70
C LEU A 203 11.51 6.34 15.53
N SER A 204 12.22 5.21 15.47
CA SER A 204 13.42 4.96 16.28
C SER A 204 14.70 5.62 15.75
N ASP A 205 14.69 6.07 14.47
CA ASP A 205 15.84 6.74 13.87
C ASP A 205 16.09 8.10 14.56
N LYS A 206 17.35 8.33 14.93
CA LYS A 206 17.76 9.57 15.62
C LYS A 206 17.57 10.83 14.77
N GLU A 207 17.60 10.67 13.43
CA GLU A 207 17.41 11.77 12.48
C GLU A 207 15.94 12.12 12.20
N MET A 208 14.99 11.37 12.79
CA MET A 208 13.57 11.72 12.70
C MET A 208 13.31 13.06 13.34
N SER A 209 12.71 13.98 12.57
CA SER A 209 12.38 15.33 13.00
C SER A 209 11.03 15.39 13.74
N CYS A 210 10.71 16.56 14.27
CA CYS A 210 9.41 16.84 14.85
C CYS A 210 8.27 16.55 13.86
N ARG A 211 8.48 16.85 12.57
CA ARG A 211 7.50 16.60 11.49
C ARG A 211 7.17 15.11 11.35
N GLU A 212 8.17 14.24 11.33
CA GLU A 212 7.95 12.80 11.20
C GLU A 212 7.21 12.22 12.41
N TYR A 213 7.50 12.68 13.63
CA TYR A 213 6.75 12.28 14.84
C TYR A 213 5.29 12.74 14.82
N LEU A 214 5.02 13.96 14.35
CA LEU A 214 3.66 14.46 14.17
C LEU A 214 2.88 13.65 13.12
N LEU A 215 3.53 13.31 12.00
CA LEU A 215 2.93 12.43 10.98
C LEU A 215 2.77 11.00 11.47
N GLY A 216 3.71 10.47 12.24
CA GLY A 216 3.59 9.16 12.92
C GLY A 216 2.33 9.09 13.77
N TRP A 217 2.07 10.13 14.58
CA TRP A 217 0.84 10.25 15.34
C TRP A 217 -0.41 10.29 14.42
N VAL A 218 -0.37 11.06 13.33
CA VAL A 218 -1.49 11.17 12.37
C VAL A 218 -1.79 9.83 11.75
N PHE A 219 -0.80 9.14 11.18
CA PHE A 219 -1.01 7.87 10.48
C PHE A 219 -1.41 6.74 11.44
N ALA A 220 -0.79 6.67 12.61
CA ALA A 220 -1.22 5.73 13.65
C ALA A 220 -2.69 5.95 14.04
N THR A 221 -3.10 7.21 14.23
CA THR A 221 -4.48 7.55 14.56
C THR A 221 -5.44 7.19 13.42
N MET A 222 -5.07 7.44 12.16
CA MET A 222 -5.88 7.09 10.99
C MET A 222 -6.05 5.58 10.83
N LYS A 223 -5.02 4.80 11.17
CA LYS A 223 -5.03 3.33 11.12
C LYS A 223 -5.65 2.69 12.38
N GLY A 224 -6.07 3.49 13.37
CA GLY A 224 -6.66 2.99 14.63
C GLY A 224 -5.63 2.53 15.66
N GLU A 225 -4.34 2.74 15.41
CA GLU A 225 -3.22 2.38 16.28
C GLU A 225 -3.01 3.40 17.41
N HIS A 226 -4.07 3.63 18.21
CA HIS A 226 -4.07 4.66 19.25
C HIS A 226 -3.01 4.45 20.33
N GLY A 227 -2.62 3.19 20.60
CA GLY A 227 -1.54 2.87 21.53
C GLY A 227 -0.20 3.41 21.04
N PHE A 228 0.13 3.16 19.77
CA PHE A 228 1.33 3.71 19.14
C PHE A 228 1.26 5.24 18.98
N ALA A 229 0.09 5.80 18.67
CA ALA A 229 -0.11 7.25 18.64
C ALA A 229 0.20 7.90 20.00
N ILE A 230 -0.19 7.29 21.13
CA ILE A 230 0.18 7.74 22.48
C ILE A 230 1.70 7.70 22.65
N GLN A 231 2.36 6.61 22.26
CA GLN A 231 3.81 6.48 22.37
C GLN A 231 4.51 7.56 21.52
N ALA A 232 4.16 7.71 20.26
CA ALA A 232 4.75 8.72 19.37
C ALA A 232 4.59 10.14 19.93
N ALA A 233 3.44 10.45 20.56
CA ALA A 233 3.22 11.74 21.20
C ALA A 233 4.09 11.93 22.46
N LYS A 234 4.27 10.90 23.30
CA LYS A 234 5.15 10.96 24.48
C LYS A 234 6.61 11.17 24.08
N ASP A 235 7.09 10.37 23.13
CA ASP A 235 8.47 10.40 22.68
C ASP A 235 8.78 11.73 21.97
N GLY A 236 7.82 12.24 21.17
CA GLY A 236 7.91 13.55 20.54
C GLY A 236 7.96 14.70 21.54
N ALA A 237 7.16 14.65 22.62
CA ALA A 237 7.18 15.65 23.67
C ALA A 237 8.55 15.70 24.38
N ILE A 238 9.15 14.54 24.63
CA ILE A 238 10.47 14.45 25.28
C ILE A 238 11.57 14.96 24.32
N LYS A 239 11.51 14.56 23.05
CA LYS A 239 12.57 14.83 22.08
C LYS A 239 12.60 16.28 21.59
N PHE A 240 11.42 16.92 21.44
CA PHE A 240 11.31 18.22 20.78
C PHE A 240 10.79 19.34 21.68
N GLU A 241 10.38 19.06 22.91
CA GLU A 241 9.80 20.03 23.85
C GLU A 241 8.61 20.84 23.26
N GLU A 242 7.93 20.28 22.23
CA GLU A 242 6.81 20.92 21.54
C GLU A 242 5.49 20.63 22.27
N PRO A 243 4.79 21.67 22.79
CA PRO A 243 3.57 21.50 23.59
C PRO A 243 2.43 20.77 22.90
N LEU A 244 2.38 20.82 21.55
CA LEU A 244 1.37 20.13 20.76
C LEU A 244 1.34 18.62 21.04
N PHE A 245 2.49 17.98 21.29
CA PHE A 245 2.52 16.55 21.61
C PHE A 245 1.76 16.19 22.87
N ASN A 246 1.70 17.07 23.87
CA ASN A 246 0.89 16.84 25.07
C ASN A 246 -0.62 16.88 24.75
N GLU A 247 -1.04 17.77 23.86
CA GLU A 247 -2.43 17.79 23.37
C GLU A 247 -2.76 16.49 22.61
N LEU A 248 -1.86 16.04 21.71
CA LEU A 248 -2.03 14.82 20.90
C LEU A 248 -2.08 13.57 21.78
N HIS A 249 -1.23 13.49 22.80
CA HIS A 249 -1.27 12.43 23.81
C HIS A 249 -2.64 12.34 24.48
N ASN A 250 -3.16 13.47 24.98
CA ASN A 250 -4.47 13.52 25.65
C ASN A 250 -5.61 13.12 24.69
N ILE A 251 -5.55 13.53 23.44
CA ILE A 251 -6.54 13.16 22.41
C ILE A 251 -6.56 11.64 22.23
N SER A 252 -5.39 11.00 22.04
CA SER A 252 -5.30 9.56 21.85
C SER A 252 -5.73 8.78 23.10
N HIS A 253 -5.37 9.25 24.30
CA HIS A 253 -5.78 8.65 25.56
C HIS A 253 -7.30 8.69 25.75
N ASN A 254 -7.93 9.83 25.45
CA ASN A 254 -9.38 9.99 25.51
C ASN A 254 -10.09 9.11 24.47
N SER A 255 -9.48 8.90 23.31
CA SER A 255 -10.02 8.01 22.27
C SER A 255 -10.09 6.56 22.73
N LEU A 256 -9.14 6.07 23.52
CA LEU A 256 -9.19 4.73 24.13
C LEU A 256 -10.27 4.60 25.21
N SER A 257 -10.60 5.71 25.89
CA SER A 257 -11.55 5.72 27.00
C SER A 257 -13.02 5.83 26.57
N SER A 258 -13.27 6.26 25.33
CA SER A 258 -14.64 6.49 24.81
C SER A 258 -14.88 5.72 23.51
N ALA A 259 -15.56 4.58 23.60
CA ALA A 259 -15.92 3.77 22.43
C ALA A 259 -16.80 4.48 21.38
N SER A 260 -17.31 5.68 21.65
CA SER A 260 -18.24 6.41 20.79
C SER A 260 -17.73 7.75 20.23
N GLY A 261 -16.56 8.24 20.69
CA GLY A 261 -16.06 9.58 20.35
C GLY A 261 -14.91 9.63 19.34
N VAL A 262 -14.32 8.50 19.04
CA VAL A 262 -13.00 8.33 18.40
C VAL A 262 -12.88 9.04 17.05
N PHE A 263 -13.86 8.92 16.16
CA PHE A 263 -13.71 9.39 14.79
C PHE A 263 -13.72 10.92 14.64
N LYS A 264 -14.57 11.63 15.39
CA LYS A 264 -14.73 13.10 15.24
C LYS A 264 -13.56 13.90 15.78
N VAL A 265 -12.97 13.46 16.89
CA VAL A 265 -11.87 14.16 17.58
C VAL A 265 -10.55 13.96 16.85
N ALA A 266 -10.27 12.73 16.41
CA ALA A 266 -9.07 12.40 15.66
C ALA A 266 -8.95 13.17 14.33
N VAL A 267 -10.03 13.27 13.55
CA VAL A 267 -10.06 14.05 12.29
C VAL A 267 -9.78 15.54 12.53
N LYS A 268 -10.29 16.13 13.63
CA LYS A 268 -10.06 17.55 13.95
C LYS A 268 -8.60 17.81 14.35
N ALA A 269 -8.00 16.92 15.11
CA ALA A 269 -6.59 17.03 15.54
C ALA A 269 -5.62 16.78 14.37
N SER A 270 -5.87 15.77 13.53
CA SER A 270 -5.07 15.52 12.32
C SER A 270 -5.05 16.75 11.40
N LYS A 271 -6.18 17.43 11.24
CA LYS A 271 -6.26 18.71 10.48
C LYS A 271 -5.42 19.82 11.12
N LYS A 272 -5.34 19.88 12.47
CA LYS A 272 -4.51 20.88 13.17
C LYS A 272 -3.02 20.62 12.92
N VAL A 273 -2.58 19.36 13.03
CA VAL A 273 -1.19 18.97 12.74
C VAL A 273 -0.81 19.26 11.29
N LEU A 274 -1.65 18.86 10.35
CA LEU A 274 -1.40 19.08 8.93
C LEU A 274 -1.33 20.57 8.55
N ARG A 275 -2.01 21.47 9.30
CA ARG A 275 -1.89 22.92 9.12
C ARG A 275 -0.55 23.48 9.59
N ILE A 276 0.09 22.86 10.57
CA ILE A 276 1.39 23.27 11.07
C ILE A 276 2.52 22.79 10.15
N LEU A 277 2.30 21.65 9.48
CA LEU A 277 3.26 21.04 8.56
C LEU A 277 3.20 21.61 7.13
N SER A 278 2.19 22.44 6.82
CA SER A 278 2.02 23.13 5.52
C SER A 278 2.63 24.53 5.53
#